data_2074aea5e95bedc2e9fb52f815880122
#
_entry.id   2074aea5e95bedc2e9fb52f815880122
#
_cell.length_a   1.000
_cell.length_b   1.000
_cell.length_c   1.000
_cell.angle_alpha   90.00
_cell.angle_beta   90.00
_cell.angle_gamma   90.00
#
_symmetry.space_group_name_H-M   'P 1'
#
loop_
_entity.id
_entity.type
_entity.pdbx_description
1 polymer ?
#
loop_
_entity_poly.entity_id
_entity_poly.type
_entity_poly.pdbx_seq_one_letter_code
_entity_poly.pdbx_strand_id
1 'polypeptide(L)'
;MEITDSASGKAFFKRPDKMRWEYETPDPQTIITNGHTLWIYKPEDKQVMVGKAPSFFEDGKGFSFLSDMESVKNKFIISLGKKAEDDIHVLKLLPREKTFDVSVIYLFVSTKTFEVVKIVTYNSYEDETRIEFKNIEFKQKLDESLFNFTIPQGVEVLHLDEQ
;
A
#
# COMPACT_ATOMS: atom_id res chain seq x y z
N MET A 1 4.48 8.31 -25.86
CA MET A 1 5.36 8.98 -24.89
C MET A 1 5.14 8.30 -23.56
N GLU A 2 6.18 7.78 -22.97
CA GLU A 2 6.13 7.18 -21.63
C GLU A 2 6.23 8.31 -20.59
N ILE A 3 5.26 8.39 -19.70
CA ILE A 3 5.28 9.35 -18.58
C ILE A 3 5.62 8.56 -17.32
N THR A 4 6.68 8.96 -16.63
CA THR A 4 7.10 8.36 -15.36
C THR A 4 7.05 9.39 -14.26
N ASP A 5 6.19 9.14 -13.26
CA ASP A 5 6.15 9.91 -12.03
C ASP A 5 6.84 9.10 -10.93
N SER A 6 7.53 9.76 -10.04
CA SER A 6 8.21 9.13 -8.91
C SER A 6 7.89 9.82 -7.60
N ALA A 7 7.77 9.02 -6.56
CA ALA A 7 7.55 9.49 -5.19
C ALA A 7 8.46 8.73 -4.24
N SER A 8 8.78 9.35 -3.10
CA SER A 8 9.55 8.71 -2.04
C SER A 8 9.02 9.10 -0.67
N GLY A 9 9.34 8.28 0.32
CA GLY A 9 8.89 8.50 1.69
C GLY A 9 9.16 7.31 2.59
N LYS A 10 8.31 7.14 3.61
CA LYS A 10 8.41 6.09 4.62
C LYS A 10 7.11 5.31 4.72
N ALA A 11 7.21 4.03 5.08
CA ALA A 11 6.05 3.19 5.31
C ALA A 11 6.21 2.41 6.62
N PHE A 12 5.13 2.29 7.36
CA PHE A 12 5.04 1.54 8.61
C PHE A 12 3.87 0.56 8.51
N PHE A 13 4.11 -0.69 8.86
CA PHE A 13 3.10 -1.73 8.85
C PHE A 13 3.03 -2.41 10.21
N LYS A 14 1.84 -2.59 10.73
CA LYS A 14 1.57 -3.38 11.93
C LYS A 14 0.37 -4.27 11.67
N ARG A 15 0.61 -5.58 11.68
CA ARG A 15 -0.45 -6.56 11.50
C ARG A 15 -1.52 -6.46 12.60
N PRO A 16 -2.78 -6.79 12.27
CA PRO A 16 -3.21 -7.36 10.98
C PRO A 16 -3.52 -6.33 9.89
N ASP A 17 -3.85 -5.09 10.24
CA ASP A 17 -4.54 -4.17 9.34
C ASP A 17 -4.13 -2.69 9.50
N LYS A 18 -3.03 -2.43 10.19
CA LYS A 18 -2.55 -1.07 10.44
C LYS A 18 -1.43 -0.70 9.48
N MET A 19 -1.54 0.50 8.93
CA MET A 19 -0.62 0.99 7.93
C MET A 19 -0.49 2.51 8.00
N ARG A 20 0.73 3.01 7.77
CA ARG A 20 1.03 4.41 7.61
C ARG A 20 2.03 4.60 6.47
N TRP A 21 1.66 5.39 5.48
CA TRP A 21 2.51 5.82 4.39
C TRP A 21 2.74 7.31 4.50
N GLU A 22 3.98 7.73 4.52
CA GLU A 22 4.39 9.13 4.53
C GLU A 22 5.13 9.42 3.24
N TYR A 23 4.46 10.03 2.27
CA TYR A 23 5.10 10.54 1.08
C TYR A 23 5.77 11.87 1.42
N GLU A 24 7.05 11.98 1.07
CA GLU A 24 7.87 13.18 1.30
C GLU A 24 8.04 13.98 0.01
N THR A 25 8.13 13.28 -1.13
CA THR A 25 8.29 13.88 -2.47
C THR A 25 7.41 13.15 -3.49
N PRO A 26 6.96 13.83 -4.58
CA PRO A 26 7.05 15.26 -4.85
C PRO A 26 6.14 16.09 -3.94
N ASP A 27 4.97 15.55 -3.60
CA ASP A 27 3.95 16.24 -2.81
C ASP A 27 3.77 15.51 -1.46
N PRO A 28 4.00 16.19 -0.33
CA PRO A 28 3.80 15.60 0.98
C PRO A 28 2.35 15.11 1.17
N GLN A 29 2.22 13.84 1.52
CA GLN A 29 0.93 13.21 1.77
C GLN A 29 1.10 12.10 2.80
N THR A 30 0.16 11.97 3.71
CA THR A 30 0.16 10.88 4.68
C THR A 30 -1.12 10.07 4.56
N ILE A 31 -0.98 8.75 4.39
CA ILE A 31 -2.09 7.80 4.37
C ILE A 31 -1.97 6.93 5.61
N ILE A 32 -3.00 6.94 6.44
CA ILE A 32 -3.00 6.23 7.72
C ILE A 32 -4.27 5.38 7.83
N THR A 33 -4.13 4.18 8.33
CA THR A 33 -5.27 3.36 8.75
C THR A 33 -4.99 2.61 10.05
N ASN A 34 -6.00 2.55 10.90
CA ASN A 34 -6.02 1.70 12.11
C ASN A 34 -6.81 0.40 11.92
N GLY A 35 -7.15 0.07 10.67
CA GLY A 35 -7.99 -1.07 10.32
C GLY A 35 -9.49 -0.76 10.20
N HIS A 36 -9.95 0.33 10.78
CA HIS A 36 -11.36 0.77 10.73
C HIS A 36 -11.52 2.05 9.92
N THR A 37 -10.72 3.05 10.25
CA THR A 37 -10.74 4.37 9.62
C THR A 37 -9.51 4.54 8.74
N LEU A 38 -9.72 5.17 7.61
CA LEU A 38 -8.70 5.64 6.69
C LEU A 38 -8.65 7.15 6.73
N TRP A 39 -7.45 7.71 6.82
CA TRP A 39 -7.18 9.14 6.66
C TRP A 39 -6.17 9.32 5.55
N ILE A 40 -6.48 10.22 4.61
CA ILE A 40 -5.55 10.68 3.57
C ILE A 40 -5.36 12.18 3.78
N TYR A 41 -4.23 12.56 4.34
CA TYR A 41 -3.92 13.94 4.70
C TYR A 41 -2.95 14.56 3.71
N LYS A 42 -3.35 15.69 3.15
CA LYS A 42 -2.55 16.55 2.27
C LYS A 42 -2.29 17.88 2.97
N PRO A 43 -1.11 18.06 3.57
CA PRO A 43 -0.83 19.25 4.38
C PRO A 43 -0.83 20.54 3.57
N GLU A 44 -0.34 20.52 2.34
CA GLU A 44 -0.28 21.71 1.48
C GLU A 44 -1.68 22.21 1.09
N ASP A 45 -2.61 21.29 0.85
CA ASP A 45 -4.01 21.59 0.55
C ASP A 45 -4.82 21.89 1.82
N LYS A 46 -4.25 21.70 3.01
CA LYS A 46 -4.94 21.73 4.31
C LYS A 46 -6.22 20.88 4.30
N GLN A 47 -6.13 19.69 3.74
CA GLN A 47 -7.28 18.81 3.53
C GLN A 47 -6.99 17.41 4.04
N VAL A 48 -8.00 16.78 4.63
CA VAL A 48 -8.00 15.36 4.97
C VAL A 48 -9.25 14.68 4.42
N MET A 49 -9.04 13.59 3.70
CA MET A 49 -10.12 12.69 3.31
C MET A 49 -10.23 11.58 4.36
N VAL A 50 -11.45 11.34 4.84
CA VAL A 50 -11.74 10.34 5.87
C VAL A 50 -12.74 9.33 5.31
N GLY A 51 -12.46 8.05 5.50
CA GLY A 51 -13.34 6.99 5.03
C GLY A 51 -13.20 5.71 5.85
N LYS A 52 -13.92 4.68 5.43
CA LYS A 52 -13.81 3.34 6.01
C LYS A 52 -12.65 2.60 5.34
N ALA A 53 -11.73 2.10 6.16
CA ALA A 53 -10.56 1.39 5.65
C ALA A 53 -10.90 0.15 4.80
N PRO A 54 -11.83 -0.74 5.18
CA PRO A 54 -12.16 -1.91 4.37
C PRO A 54 -12.61 -1.56 2.96
N SER A 55 -13.49 -0.57 2.82
CA SER A 55 -14.03 -0.17 1.50
C SER A 55 -12.96 0.34 0.54
N PHE A 56 -11.97 1.07 1.05
CA PHE A 56 -10.88 1.59 0.23
C PHE A 56 -9.93 0.49 -0.25
N PHE A 57 -9.76 -0.56 0.57
CA PHE A 57 -8.80 -1.62 0.29
C PHE A 57 -9.42 -2.85 -0.39
N GLU A 58 -10.74 -2.91 -0.52
CA GLU A 58 -11.43 -4.05 -1.15
C GLU A 58 -10.97 -4.30 -2.59
N ASP A 59 -10.64 -3.25 -3.32
CA ASP A 59 -10.20 -3.32 -4.72
C ASP A 59 -8.68 -3.49 -4.90
N GLY A 60 -7.95 -3.82 -3.84
CA GLY A 60 -6.48 -3.95 -3.88
C GLY A 60 -5.73 -2.63 -3.91
N LYS A 61 -6.43 -1.51 -3.69
CA LYS A 61 -5.81 -0.18 -3.59
C LYS A 61 -4.95 -0.06 -2.33
N GLY A 62 -3.91 0.75 -2.42
CA GLY A 62 -3.11 1.15 -1.28
C GLY A 62 -2.22 0.08 -0.67
N PHE A 63 -1.99 -1.05 -1.37
CA PHE A 63 -1.10 -2.13 -0.90
C PHE A 63 -1.43 -2.69 0.50
N SER A 64 -2.70 -2.58 0.90
CA SER A 64 -3.20 -3.11 2.17
C SER A 64 -2.94 -4.61 2.36
N PHE A 65 -2.78 -5.34 1.24
CA PHE A 65 -2.45 -6.75 1.26
C PHE A 65 -1.11 -7.05 1.95
N LEU A 66 -0.22 -6.06 2.10
CA LEU A 66 1.03 -6.24 2.83
C LEU A 66 0.81 -6.46 4.34
N SER A 67 -0.29 -5.96 4.87
CA SER A 67 -0.63 -6.14 6.29
C SER A 67 -1.55 -7.33 6.56
N ASP A 68 -2.27 -7.82 5.54
CA ASP A 68 -3.24 -8.93 5.68
C ASP A 68 -3.00 -10.04 4.63
N MET A 69 -2.13 -10.98 4.97
CA MET A 69 -1.79 -12.12 4.10
C MET A 69 -2.94 -13.11 3.90
N GLU A 70 -3.91 -13.16 4.80
CA GLU A 70 -5.08 -14.04 4.67
C GLU A 70 -6.03 -13.51 3.59
N SER A 71 -6.23 -12.21 3.57
CA SER A 71 -6.98 -11.54 2.50
C SER A 71 -6.34 -11.78 1.13
N VAL A 72 -5.00 -11.78 1.04
CA VAL A 72 -4.27 -12.06 -0.20
C VAL A 72 -4.62 -13.45 -0.75
N LYS A 73 -4.59 -14.48 0.09
CA LYS A 73 -4.93 -15.86 -0.32
C LYS A 73 -6.36 -15.99 -0.82
N ASN A 74 -7.27 -15.22 -0.24
CA ASN A 74 -8.69 -15.27 -0.60
C ASN A 74 -8.98 -14.52 -1.91
N LYS A 75 -8.28 -13.40 -2.15
CA LYS A 75 -8.56 -12.51 -3.28
C LYS A 75 -7.73 -12.80 -4.53
N PHE A 76 -6.60 -13.49 -4.39
CA PHE A 76 -5.66 -13.73 -5.48
C PHE A 76 -5.36 -15.22 -5.70
N ILE A 77 -5.06 -15.54 -6.95
CA ILE A 77 -4.41 -16.80 -7.33
C ILE A 77 -2.91 -16.53 -7.30
N ILE A 78 -2.22 -17.25 -6.41
CA ILE A 78 -0.78 -17.07 -6.18
C ILE A 78 0.00 -18.17 -6.88
N SER A 79 1.01 -17.78 -7.65
CA SER A 79 1.93 -18.70 -8.30
C SER A 79 3.37 -18.20 -8.20
N LEU A 80 4.34 -19.11 -8.35
CA LEU A 80 5.73 -18.72 -8.50
C LEU A 80 5.93 -18.12 -9.88
N GLY A 81 6.51 -16.92 -9.92
CA GLY A 81 6.98 -16.29 -11.13
C GLY A 81 8.39 -16.79 -11.52
N LYS A 82 8.95 -16.19 -12.56
CA LYS A 82 10.34 -16.47 -12.95
C LYS A 82 11.29 -15.99 -11.85
N LYS A 83 12.30 -16.80 -11.52
CA LYS A 83 13.37 -16.40 -10.60
C LYS A 83 14.08 -15.18 -11.19
N ALA A 84 14.09 -14.05 -10.46
CA ALA A 84 14.69 -12.82 -10.93
C ALA A 84 16.20 -12.77 -10.66
N GLU A 85 16.60 -13.20 -9.46
CA GLU A 85 17.98 -13.23 -8.96
C GLU A 85 18.12 -14.39 -7.99
N ASP A 86 19.37 -14.76 -7.61
CA ASP A 86 19.61 -15.94 -6.77
C ASP A 86 18.97 -15.86 -5.37
N ASP A 87 18.84 -14.65 -4.83
CA ASP A 87 18.31 -14.40 -3.49
C ASP A 87 16.88 -13.82 -3.50
N ILE A 88 16.17 -13.83 -4.64
CA ILE A 88 14.83 -13.28 -4.78
C ILE A 88 13.87 -14.29 -5.39
N HIS A 89 12.78 -14.57 -4.69
CA HIS A 89 11.60 -15.23 -5.26
C HIS A 89 10.62 -14.21 -5.80
N VAL A 90 10.07 -14.48 -6.96
CA VAL A 90 8.97 -13.67 -7.51
C VAL A 90 7.66 -14.44 -7.37
N LEU A 91 6.70 -13.84 -6.68
CA LEU A 91 5.33 -14.34 -6.59
C LEU A 91 4.46 -13.55 -7.56
N LYS A 92 3.69 -14.27 -8.36
CA LYS A 92 2.68 -13.67 -9.25
C LYS A 92 1.32 -13.84 -8.61
N LEU A 93 0.61 -12.72 -8.45
CA LEU A 93 -0.73 -12.66 -7.89
C LEU A 93 -1.69 -12.21 -8.97
N LEU A 94 -2.65 -13.06 -9.30
CA LEU A 94 -3.74 -12.75 -10.22
C LEU A 94 -5.03 -12.55 -9.43
N PRO A 95 -5.71 -11.39 -9.54
CA PRO A 95 -6.99 -11.19 -8.89
C PRO A 95 -8.00 -12.28 -9.32
N ARG A 96 -8.75 -12.84 -8.37
CA ARG A 96 -9.86 -13.78 -8.67
C ARG A 96 -11.01 -13.07 -9.34
N GLU A 97 -11.23 -11.80 -8.97
CA GLU A 97 -12.18 -10.89 -9.60
C GLU A 97 -11.43 -9.85 -10.40
N LYS A 98 -11.83 -9.68 -11.66
CA LYS A 98 -11.19 -8.69 -12.54
C LYS A 98 -11.61 -7.29 -12.13
N THR A 99 -10.63 -6.44 -11.83
CA THR A 99 -10.82 -5.02 -11.62
C THR A 99 -10.02 -4.22 -12.64
N PHE A 100 -10.39 -2.97 -12.87
CA PHE A 100 -9.64 -2.10 -13.78
C PHE A 100 -8.32 -1.64 -13.16
N ASP A 101 -8.28 -1.54 -11.83
CA ASP A 101 -7.14 -0.98 -11.09
C ASP A 101 -5.97 -1.95 -10.96
N VAL A 102 -6.25 -3.27 -10.95
CA VAL A 102 -5.20 -4.28 -10.80
C VAL A 102 -5.49 -5.47 -11.73
N SER A 103 -4.59 -5.72 -12.68
CA SER A 103 -4.62 -6.92 -13.53
C SER A 103 -3.63 -7.99 -13.08
N VAL A 104 -2.49 -7.60 -12.54
CA VAL A 104 -1.49 -8.52 -11.99
C VAL A 104 -0.59 -7.79 -10.98
N ILE A 105 -0.16 -8.51 -9.95
CA ILE A 105 0.82 -8.05 -8.98
C ILE A 105 1.99 -9.03 -8.97
N TYR A 106 3.22 -8.50 -8.97
CA TYR A 106 4.43 -9.27 -8.73
C TYR A 106 5.05 -8.84 -7.41
N LEU A 107 5.24 -9.79 -6.50
CA LEU A 107 5.95 -9.58 -5.24
C LEU A 107 7.35 -10.17 -5.34
N PHE A 108 8.34 -9.37 -5.07
CA PHE A 108 9.74 -9.77 -4.99
C PHE A 108 10.10 -9.98 -3.52
N VAL A 109 10.39 -11.21 -3.17
CA VAL A 109 10.58 -11.64 -1.77
C VAL A 109 12.00 -12.13 -1.59
N SER A 110 12.69 -11.60 -0.59
CA SER A 110 14.03 -12.07 -0.20
C SER A 110 13.95 -13.51 0.27
N THR A 111 14.81 -14.38 -0.27
CA THR A 111 14.93 -15.77 0.18
C THR A 111 15.59 -15.90 1.56
N LYS A 112 16.32 -14.86 1.99
CA LYS A 112 17.04 -14.83 3.27
C LYS A 112 16.18 -14.35 4.42
N THR A 113 15.39 -13.29 4.18
CA THR A 113 14.61 -12.62 5.24
C THR A 113 13.12 -12.84 5.11
N PHE A 114 12.65 -13.37 3.97
CA PHE A 114 11.23 -13.52 3.62
C PHE A 114 10.45 -12.21 3.60
N GLU A 115 11.16 -11.11 3.41
CA GLU A 115 10.57 -9.78 3.27
C GLU A 115 10.22 -9.49 1.82
N VAL A 116 9.13 -8.74 1.63
CA VAL A 116 8.83 -8.13 0.32
C VAL A 116 9.74 -6.93 0.15
N VAL A 117 10.61 -6.98 -0.85
CA VAL A 117 11.59 -5.91 -1.15
C VAL A 117 11.15 -5.04 -2.32
N LYS A 118 10.28 -5.55 -3.18
CA LYS A 118 9.73 -4.81 -4.32
C LYS A 118 8.35 -5.33 -4.68
N ILE A 119 7.49 -4.43 -5.12
CA ILE A 119 6.17 -4.73 -5.66
C ILE A 119 6.06 -4.07 -7.03
N VAL A 120 5.56 -4.81 -8.00
CA VAL A 120 5.22 -4.29 -9.31
C VAL A 120 3.77 -4.66 -9.61
N THR A 121 2.96 -3.66 -9.90
CA THR A 121 1.56 -3.85 -10.28
C THR A 121 1.31 -3.32 -11.67
N TYR A 122 0.44 -4.00 -12.41
CA TYR A 122 -0.10 -3.52 -13.67
C TYR A 122 -1.61 -3.39 -13.56
N ASN A 123 -2.15 -2.31 -14.11
CA ASN A 123 -3.59 -2.15 -14.26
C ASN A 123 -4.07 -2.70 -15.62
N SER A 124 -5.36 -2.54 -15.93
CA SER A 124 -5.94 -3.01 -17.19
C SER A 124 -5.49 -2.22 -18.42
N TYR A 125 -4.86 -1.07 -18.23
CA TYR A 125 -4.27 -0.23 -19.29
C TYR A 125 -2.78 -0.50 -19.49
N GLU A 126 -2.23 -1.49 -18.76
CA GLU A 126 -0.81 -1.84 -18.75
C GLU A 126 0.10 -0.77 -18.11
N ASP A 127 -0.47 0.19 -17.38
CA ASP A 127 0.33 1.12 -16.58
C ASP A 127 1.01 0.38 -15.44
N GLU A 128 2.29 0.63 -15.26
CA GLU A 128 3.11 0.02 -14.22
C GLU A 128 3.22 0.94 -12.99
N THR A 129 2.96 0.37 -11.82
CA THR A 129 3.34 0.99 -10.54
C THR A 129 4.38 0.11 -9.87
N ARG A 130 5.52 0.69 -9.52
CA ARG A 130 6.65 0.01 -8.88
C ARG A 130 6.92 0.64 -7.52
N ILE A 131 7.02 -0.20 -6.49
CA ILE A 131 7.45 0.20 -5.16
C ILE A 131 8.67 -0.61 -4.77
N GLU A 132 9.72 0.07 -4.36
CA GLU A 132 10.93 -0.54 -3.82
C GLU A 132 11.07 -0.17 -2.35
N PHE A 133 11.25 -1.17 -1.50
CA PHE A 133 11.50 -0.99 -0.07
C PHE A 133 13.00 -1.07 0.20
N LYS A 134 13.52 -0.04 0.86
CA LYS A 134 14.91 0.06 1.27
C LYS A 134 14.96 0.27 2.78
N ASN A 135 16.06 -0.17 3.41
CA ASN A 135 16.27 0.00 4.85
C ASN A 135 15.10 -0.55 5.69
N ILE A 136 14.68 -1.77 5.36
CA ILE A 136 13.59 -2.46 6.07
C ILE A 136 14.06 -2.81 7.47
N GLU A 137 13.28 -2.42 8.48
CA GLU A 137 13.55 -2.72 9.87
C GLU A 137 12.35 -3.43 10.50
N PHE A 138 12.60 -4.56 11.16
CA PHE A 138 11.60 -5.22 12.00
C PHE A 138 11.68 -4.67 13.43
N LYS A 139 10.66 -3.90 13.80
CA LYS A 139 10.50 -3.43 15.17
C LYS A 139 9.44 -4.26 15.86
N GLN A 140 9.76 -4.84 17.01
CA GLN A 140 8.82 -5.64 17.79
C GLN A 140 7.66 -4.82 18.37
N LYS A 141 7.84 -3.49 18.53
CA LYS A 141 6.81 -2.58 19.03
C LYS A 141 6.83 -1.27 18.25
N LEU A 142 5.83 -1.09 17.40
CA LEU A 142 5.46 0.22 16.86
C LEU A 142 4.40 0.84 17.78
N ASP A 143 4.54 2.13 18.06
CA ASP A 143 3.58 2.87 18.86
C ASP A 143 2.21 2.92 18.15
N GLU A 144 1.13 2.65 18.89
CA GLU A 144 -0.23 2.67 18.34
C GLU A 144 -0.63 4.06 17.80
N SER A 145 -0.03 5.13 18.34
CA SER A 145 -0.27 6.50 17.88
C SER A 145 0.13 6.75 16.44
N LEU A 146 1.05 5.95 15.88
CA LEU A 146 1.43 6.02 14.46
C LEU A 146 0.25 5.74 13.53
N PHE A 147 -0.70 4.93 13.97
CA PHE A 147 -1.82 4.45 13.17
C PHE A 147 -3.15 5.15 13.48
N ASN A 148 -3.10 6.24 14.24
CA ASN A 148 -4.22 7.13 14.49
C ASN A 148 -3.85 8.54 14.05
N PHE A 149 -4.82 9.25 13.50
CA PHE A 149 -4.62 10.60 13.02
C PHE A 149 -5.52 11.58 13.76
N THR A 150 -4.91 12.59 14.36
CA THR A 150 -5.63 13.72 14.93
C THR A 150 -5.67 14.84 13.90
N ILE A 151 -6.87 15.20 13.47
CA ILE A 151 -7.06 16.24 12.44
C ILE A 151 -6.62 17.59 13.01
N PRO A 152 -5.63 18.26 12.37
CA PRO A 152 -5.18 19.56 12.83
C PRO A 152 -6.29 20.62 12.69
N GLN A 153 -6.22 21.66 13.52
CA GLN A 153 -7.14 22.79 13.42
C GLN A 153 -7.00 23.51 12.07
N GLY A 154 -8.14 23.85 11.46
CA GLY A 154 -8.16 24.56 10.17
C GLY A 154 -7.98 23.66 8.94
N VAL A 155 -8.01 22.36 9.12
CA VAL A 155 -8.00 21.39 8.02
C VAL A 155 -9.42 21.08 7.58
N GLU A 156 -9.66 21.14 6.28
CA GLU A 156 -10.93 20.73 5.68
C GLU A 156 -11.08 19.19 5.72
N VAL A 157 -12.24 18.72 6.12
CA VAL A 157 -12.54 17.29 6.17
C VAL A 157 -13.49 16.92 5.04
N LEU A 158 -13.06 15.99 4.19
CA LEU A 158 -13.89 15.39 3.14
C LEU A 158 -14.20 13.92 3.51
N HIS A 159 -15.42 13.49 3.29
CA HIS A 159 -15.82 12.11 3.53
C HIS A 159 -15.86 11.31 2.24
N LEU A 160 -15.14 10.18 2.20
CA LEU A 160 -15.06 9.30 1.03
C LEU A 160 -16.32 8.45 0.84
N ASP A 161 -17.08 8.22 1.91
CA ASP A 161 -18.23 7.31 1.91
C ASP A 161 -19.56 8.02 1.55
N GLU A 162 -19.53 9.31 1.24
CA GLU A 162 -20.73 10.13 0.92
C GLU A 162 -20.93 10.38 -0.58
N GLN A 163 -20.31 9.57 -1.46
CA GLN A 163 -20.51 9.67 -2.92
C GLN A 163 -21.39 8.54 -3.45
#